data_1b7b74f86e2535647548c436d076ad2e
#
_entry.id   1b7b74f86e2535647548c436d076ad2e
#
_cell.length_a   1.000
_cell.length_b   1.000
_cell.length_c   1.000
_cell.angle_alpha   90.00
_cell.angle_beta   90.00
_cell.angle_gamma   90.00
#
_symmetry.space_group_name_H-M   'P 1'
#
loop_
_entity.id
_entity.type
_entity.pdbx_description
1 polymer ?
#
loop_
_entity_poly.entity_id
_entity_poly.type
_entity_poly.pdbx_seq_one_letter_code
_entity_poly.pdbx_strand_id
1 'polypeptide(L)'
;MATGKPVVMIVMAGRPLTIGRQVDQAAAVLYAFHGGTMAGPALCNILTGKVVPSGKTPITFPKMVGQIPLYYNRHNTGRPSYDPPMLIDSIPIGCPQFSIGQSSYWLETPTEPLFPFGFGLSYTTFEYGSTRIDTLPFREGQGVGYSLSCTITNTGSYDAYETPQLYVRQLSGDLVRPLCELKGFQKIFIPAGETREVIFTITDDDLGYWHESHDGLSSRVWFATDDVDFRFAILPYSQSL
;
A
#
# COMPACT_ATOMS: atom_id res chain seq x y z
N MET A 1 -12.50 5.45 -25.93
CA MET A 1 -11.84 4.90 -27.12
C MET A 1 -12.81 4.92 -28.31
N ALA A 2 -12.39 5.47 -29.41
CA ALA A 2 -13.29 5.85 -30.53
C ALA A 2 -14.05 4.69 -31.20
N THR A 3 -13.64 3.43 -30.99
CA THR A 3 -14.26 2.26 -31.65
C THR A 3 -15.41 1.64 -30.85
N GLY A 4 -15.65 2.08 -29.62
CA GLY A 4 -16.64 1.49 -28.72
C GLY A 4 -16.35 0.05 -28.25
N LYS A 5 -15.20 -0.52 -28.62
CA LYS A 5 -14.82 -1.87 -28.21
C LYS A 5 -14.01 -1.85 -26.91
N PRO A 6 -14.17 -2.86 -26.03
CA PRO A 6 -13.34 -2.96 -24.81
C PRO A 6 -11.87 -3.13 -25.20
N VAL A 7 -11.00 -2.42 -24.47
CA VAL A 7 -9.55 -2.46 -24.66
C VAL A 7 -8.89 -2.91 -23.38
N VAL A 8 -8.10 -3.98 -23.47
CA VAL A 8 -7.21 -4.41 -22.39
C VAL A 8 -5.81 -3.86 -22.70
N MET A 9 -5.28 -3.07 -21.77
CA MET A 9 -3.94 -2.48 -21.90
C MET A 9 -2.92 -3.30 -21.13
N ILE A 10 -1.84 -3.71 -21.82
CA ILE A 10 -0.69 -4.35 -21.18
C ILE A 10 0.45 -3.35 -21.19
N VAL A 11 0.98 -3.04 -20.00
CA VAL A 11 2.10 -2.11 -19.84
C VAL A 11 3.35 -2.89 -19.49
N MET A 12 4.39 -2.77 -20.32
CA MET A 12 5.70 -3.36 -20.08
C MET A 12 6.71 -2.22 -19.88
N ALA A 13 7.01 -1.92 -18.62
CA ALA A 13 7.92 -0.85 -18.24
C ALA A 13 8.54 -1.12 -16.87
N GLY A 14 9.81 -0.75 -16.68
CA GLY A 14 10.56 -0.98 -15.44
C GLY A 14 10.32 0.07 -14.34
N ARG A 15 9.43 1.03 -14.55
CA ARG A 15 9.10 2.09 -13.59
C ARG A 15 7.60 2.40 -13.61
N PRO A 16 7.01 2.96 -12.54
CA PRO A 16 5.62 3.41 -12.55
C PRO A 16 5.47 4.56 -13.56
N LEU A 17 4.45 4.46 -14.41
CA LEU A 17 4.13 5.47 -15.41
C LEU A 17 2.87 6.24 -15.00
N THR A 18 2.78 7.51 -15.40
CA THR A 18 1.59 8.35 -15.24
C THR A 18 0.56 8.01 -16.33
N ILE A 19 -0.21 6.97 -16.12
CA ILE A 19 -1.16 6.40 -17.10
C ILE A 19 -2.63 6.59 -16.69
N GLY A 20 -2.93 7.59 -15.86
CA GLY A 20 -4.29 7.80 -15.32
C GLY A 20 -5.35 7.85 -16.42
N ARG A 21 -5.15 8.68 -17.46
CA ARG A 21 -6.08 8.77 -18.59
C ARG A 21 -6.33 7.45 -19.29
N GLN A 22 -5.29 6.62 -19.44
CA GLN A 22 -5.41 5.30 -20.06
C GLN A 22 -6.15 4.32 -19.16
N VAL A 23 -5.92 4.39 -17.85
CA VAL A 23 -6.63 3.59 -16.85
C VAL A 23 -8.13 3.89 -16.88
N ASP A 24 -8.50 5.16 -16.93
CA ASP A 24 -9.92 5.59 -16.96
C ASP A 24 -10.64 5.13 -18.22
N GLN A 25 -9.93 4.92 -19.33
CA GLN A 25 -10.49 4.56 -20.61
C GLN A 25 -10.39 3.07 -20.97
N ALA A 26 -9.51 2.34 -20.33
CA ALA A 26 -9.32 0.91 -20.59
C ALA A 26 -10.36 0.06 -19.83
N ALA A 27 -10.77 -1.04 -20.44
CA ALA A 27 -11.61 -2.02 -19.76
C ALA A 27 -10.84 -2.78 -18.67
N ALA A 28 -9.51 -2.98 -18.88
CA ALA A 28 -8.60 -3.53 -17.89
C ALA A 28 -7.17 -3.09 -18.18
N VAL A 29 -6.35 -3.04 -17.15
CA VAL A 29 -4.91 -2.75 -17.25
C VAL A 29 -4.12 -3.83 -16.55
N LEU A 30 -3.17 -4.43 -17.27
CA LEU A 30 -2.20 -5.37 -16.75
C LEU A 30 -0.81 -4.72 -16.79
N TYR A 31 -0.25 -4.41 -15.62
CA TYR A 31 1.10 -3.86 -15.51
C TYR A 31 2.10 -4.99 -15.32
N ALA A 32 2.80 -5.36 -16.39
CA ALA A 32 3.63 -6.55 -16.46
C ALA A 32 5.11 -6.33 -16.11
N PHE A 33 5.51 -5.09 -15.87
CA PHE A 33 6.93 -4.73 -15.66
C PHE A 33 7.85 -5.35 -16.75
N HIS A 34 8.88 -6.09 -16.37
CA HIS A 34 9.77 -6.83 -17.26
C HIS A 34 9.61 -8.34 -17.02
N GLY A 35 8.82 -8.99 -17.85
CA GLY A 35 8.43 -10.39 -17.64
C GLY A 35 9.47 -11.43 -18.08
N GLY A 36 10.58 -11.03 -18.66
CA GLY A 36 11.62 -11.95 -19.15
C GLY A 36 11.15 -12.86 -20.29
N THR A 37 11.87 -13.96 -20.50
CA THR A 37 11.66 -14.91 -21.63
C THR A 37 10.26 -15.51 -21.64
N MET A 38 9.67 -15.77 -20.47
CA MET A 38 8.34 -16.40 -20.33
C MET A 38 7.19 -15.41 -20.22
N ALA A 39 7.41 -14.12 -20.53
CA ALA A 39 6.38 -13.09 -20.45
C ALA A 39 5.16 -13.41 -21.33
N GLY A 40 5.36 -13.83 -22.56
CA GLY A 40 4.27 -14.14 -23.49
C GLY A 40 3.32 -15.23 -22.97
N PRO A 41 3.79 -16.42 -22.62
CA PRO A 41 2.98 -17.46 -22.00
C PRO A 41 2.31 -17.03 -20.69
N ALA A 42 3.00 -16.29 -19.82
CA ALA A 42 2.46 -15.80 -18.56
C ALA A 42 1.29 -14.82 -18.77
N LEU A 43 1.47 -13.84 -19.65
CA LEU A 43 0.43 -12.88 -20.02
C LEU A 43 -0.77 -13.57 -20.66
N CYS A 44 -0.53 -14.51 -21.56
CA CYS A 44 -1.60 -15.30 -22.19
C CYS A 44 -2.44 -16.05 -21.14
N ASN A 45 -1.79 -16.69 -20.17
CA ASN A 45 -2.48 -17.42 -19.10
C ASN A 45 -3.36 -16.51 -18.25
N ILE A 46 -2.88 -15.29 -17.93
CA ILE A 46 -3.68 -14.31 -17.21
C ILE A 46 -4.85 -13.82 -18.06
N LEU A 47 -4.61 -13.40 -19.30
CA LEU A 47 -5.64 -12.86 -20.18
C LEU A 47 -6.74 -13.87 -20.52
N THR A 48 -6.40 -15.16 -20.57
CA THR A 48 -7.37 -16.24 -20.83
C THR A 48 -8.02 -16.82 -19.56
N GLY A 49 -7.69 -16.28 -18.39
CA GLY A 49 -8.22 -16.75 -17.11
C GLY A 49 -7.67 -18.09 -16.62
N LYS A 50 -6.63 -18.66 -17.27
CA LYS A 50 -5.97 -19.89 -16.78
C LYS A 50 -5.23 -19.68 -15.48
N VAL A 51 -4.79 -18.44 -15.23
CA VAL A 51 -4.12 -18.03 -14.01
C VAL A 51 -4.79 -16.75 -13.52
N VAL A 52 -5.18 -16.73 -12.25
CA VAL A 52 -5.74 -15.55 -11.60
C VAL A 52 -4.60 -14.62 -11.16
N PRO A 53 -4.64 -13.33 -11.52
CA PRO A 53 -3.60 -12.39 -11.09
C PRO A 53 -3.60 -12.23 -9.56
N SER A 54 -2.41 -12.19 -8.98
CA SER A 54 -2.19 -12.08 -7.54
C SER A 54 -1.05 -11.14 -7.17
N GLY A 55 -0.46 -10.47 -8.16
CA GLY A 55 0.63 -9.52 -7.95
C GLY A 55 0.14 -8.23 -7.28
N LYS A 56 0.98 -7.68 -6.39
CA LYS A 56 0.77 -6.37 -5.77
C LYS A 56 1.87 -5.41 -6.25
N THR A 57 1.54 -4.13 -6.36
CA THR A 57 2.48 -3.10 -6.81
C THR A 57 3.63 -2.93 -5.81
N PRO A 58 4.89 -3.09 -6.24
CA PRO A 58 6.06 -2.94 -5.36
C PRO A 58 6.50 -1.47 -5.22
N ILE A 59 5.78 -0.55 -5.81
CA ILE A 59 6.05 0.88 -5.80
C ILE A 59 4.75 1.66 -5.98
N THR A 60 4.69 2.87 -5.42
CA THR A 60 3.56 3.77 -5.58
C THR A 60 3.52 4.35 -7.00
N PHE A 61 2.36 4.34 -7.64
CA PHE A 61 2.14 4.92 -8.98
C PHE A 61 1.59 6.34 -8.86
N PRO A 62 2.29 7.36 -9.38
CA PRO A 62 1.81 8.73 -9.33
C PRO A 62 0.70 9.00 -10.36
N LYS A 63 -0.18 9.94 -10.05
CA LYS A 63 -1.15 10.48 -11.02
C LYS A 63 -0.47 11.38 -12.04
N MET A 64 0.56 12.13 -11.58
CA MET A 64 1.35 13.01 -12.42
C MET A 64 2.81 13.05 -11.98
N VAL A 65 3.69 13.46 -12.89
CA VAL A 65 5.14 13.51 -12.64
C VAL A 65 5.49 14.46 -11.49
N GLY A 66 4.76 15.56 -11.31
CA GLY A 66 4.97 16.54 -10.24
C GLY A 66 4.75 15.99 -8.82
N GLN A 67 4.13 14.82 -8.66
CA GLN A 67 4.00 14.18 -7.36
C GLN A 67 5.27 13.46 -6.89
N ILE A 68 6.23 13.21 -7.79
CA ILE A 68 7.46 12.45 -7.47
C ILE A 68 8.44 13.35 -6.69
N PRO A 69 9.05 12.83 -5.59
CA PRO A 69 8.98 11.47 -5.04
C PRO A 69 7.71 11.21 -4.22
N LEU A 70 7.12 10.02 -4.36
CA LEU A 70 5.89 9.62 -3.70
C LEU A 70 6.10 8.29 -2.97
N TYR A 71 6.41 8.37 -1.68
CA TYR A 71 6.72 7.20 -0.84
C TYR A 71 5.47 6.73 -0.09
N TYR A 72 5.23 5.40 -0.06
CA TYR A 72 4.14 4.83 0.73
C TYR A 72 4.36 5.00 2.24
N ASN A 73 5.63 4.95 2.67
CA ASN A 73 6.08 5.10 4.06
C ASN A 73 6.49 6.55 4.38
N ARG A 74 5.80 7.53 3.78
CA ARG A 74 6.06 8.94 4.05
C ARG A 74 5.84 9.29 5.52
N HIS A 75 6.50 10.32 5.98
CA HIS A 75 6.29 10.89 7.31
C HIS A 75 5.07 11.80 7.33
N ASN A 76 4.48 11.94 8.51
CA ASN A 76 3.45 12.96 8.72
C ASN A 76 4.11 14.35 8.68
N THR A 77 3.58 15.23 7.84
CA THR A 77 4.09 16.60 7.69
C THR A 77 3.52 17.58 8.71
N GLY A 78 2.49 17.18 9.46
CA GLY A 78 1.71 18.08 10.31
C GLY A 78 0.85 19.11 9.53
N ARG A 79 0.84 19.02 8.19
CA ARG A 79 0.08 19.89 7.30
C ARG A 79 -0.74 19.03 6.31
N PRO A 80 -1.86 18.45 6.76
CA PRO A 80 -2.69 17.61 5.89
C PRO A 80 -3.25 18.44 4.73
N SER A 81 -3.56 17.77 3.63
CA SER A 81 -4.30 18.43 2.55
C SER A 81 -5.74 18.69 2.97
N TYR A 82 -6.40 19.64 2.30
CA TYR A 82 -7.84 19.79 2.41
C TYR A 82 -8.57 18.60 1.80
N ASP A 83 -9.74 18.29 2.34
CA ASP A 83 -10.66 17.32 1.79
C ASP A 83 -12.04 17.98 1.58
N PRO A 84 -12.51 18.19 0.34
CA PRO A 84 -11.82 17.94 -0.93
C PRO A 84 -10.64 18.89 -1.18
N PRO A 85 -9.61 18.47 -1.95
CA PRO A 85 -8.48 19.34 -2.26
C PRO A 85 -8.91 20.51 -3.17
N MET A 86 -8.34 21.69 -2.93
CA MET A 86 -8.56 22.85 -3.81
C MET A 86 -7.61 22.71 -5.02
N LEU A 87 -8.16 22.34 -6.16
CA LEU A 87 -7.39 22.20 -7.38
C LEU A 87 -7.38 23.52 -8.18
N ILE A 88 -6.34 23.71 -9.00
CA ILE A 88 -6.13 24.94 -9.78
C ILE A 88 -7.33 25.28 -10.68
N ASP A 89 -7.97 24.27 -11.25
CA ASP A 89 -9.15 24.47 -12.11
C ASP A 89 -10.38 24.99 -11.35
N SER A 90 -10.39 24.89 -10.02
CA SER A 90 -11.45 25.41 -9.16
C SER A 90 -11.18 26.86 -8.71
N ILE A 91 -10.00 27.41 -8.98
CA ILE A 91 -9.58 28.75 -8.57
C ILE A 91 -9.95 29.75 -9.68
N PRO A 92 -10.80 30.76 -9.42
CA PRO A 92 -11.17 31.75 -10.42
C PRO A 92 -9.95 32.54 -10.93
N ILE A 93 -9.94 32.86 -12.23
CA ILE A 93 -8.91 33.75 -12.80
C ILE A 93 -8.99 35.11 -12.13
N GLY A 94 -7.85 35.65 -11.70
CA GLY A 94 -7.75 36.93 -11.01
C GLY A 94 -8.10 36.87 -9.51
N CYS A 95 -8.30 35.68 -8.96
CA CYS A 95 -8.48 35.50 -7.53
C CYS A 95 -7.26 36.05 -6.77
N PRO A 96 -7.44 36.88 -5.73
CA PRO A 96 -6.32 37.37 -4.94
C PRO A 96 -5.64 36.22 -4.20
N GLN A 97 -4.32 36.29 -4.10
CA GLN A 97 -3.54 35.31 -3.34
C GLN A 97 -3.77 35.53 -1.85
N PHE A 98 -4.20 34.49 -1.16
CA PHE A 98 -4.32 34.48 0.30
C PHE A 98 -3.88 33.14 0.86
N SER A 99 -3.45 33.13 2.12
CA SER A 99 -3.11 31.90 2.80
C SER A 99 -4.38 31.10 3.10
N ILE A 100 -4.39 29.82 2.70
CA ILE A 100 -5.46 28.88 3.01
C ILE A 100 -5.13 28.03 4.26
N GLY A 101 -4.23 28.53 5.09
CA GLY A 101 -3.89 27.91 6.36
C GLY A 101 -2.69 26.98 6.30
N GLN A 102 -2.67 25.99 7.18
CA GLN A 102 -1.54 25.09 7.39
C GLN A 102 -1.74 23.76 6.64
N SER A 103 -1.99 23.83 5.34
CA SER A 103 -2.12 22.63 4.51
C SER A 103 -1.02 22.57 3.45
N SER A 104 -0.71 21.35 3.00
CA SER A 104 0.30 21.08 1.98
C SER A 104 -0.27 20.07 0.98
N TYR A 105 -0.39 20.48 -0.29
CA TYR A 105 -0.97 19.65 -1.35
C TYR A 105 -0.51 20.14 -2.73
N TRP A 106 -0.77 19.35 -3.76
CA TRP A 106 -0.56 19.74 -5.15
C TRP A 106 -1.80 20.46 -5.67
N LEU A 107 -1.61 21.53 -6.44
CA LEU A 107 -2.73 22.28 -7.05
C LEU A 107 -3.32 21.56 -8.27
N GLU A 108 -2.54 20.73 -8.94
CA GLU A 108 -2.94 20.09 -10.19
C GLU A 108 -3.54 18.69 -9.99
N THR A 109 -3.41 18.12 -8.80
CA THR A 109 -3.88 16.77 -8.53
C THR A 109 -4.16 16.57 -7.04
N PRO A 110 -5.11 15.70 -6.68
CA PRO A 110 -5.25 15.22 -5.32
C PRO A 110 -3.96 14.57 -4.79
N THR A 111 -3.86 14.45 -3.47
CA THR A 111 -2.69 13.87 -2.80
C THR A 111 -2.57 12.36 -2.97
N GLU A 112 -3.68 11.69 -3.28
CA GLU A 112 -3.70 10.25 -3.49
C GLU A 112 -2.93 9.86 -4.75
N PRO A 113 -2.19 8.74 -4.70
CA PRO A 113 -1.55 8.17 -5.87
C PRO A 113 -2.58 7.61 -6.88
N LEU A 114 -2.12 7.31 -8.08
CA LEU A 114 -2.93 6.54 -9.06
C LEU A 114 -3.18 5.13 -8.53
N PHE A 115 -2.12 4.45 -8.10
CA PHE A 115 -2.19 3.19 -7.38
C PHE A 115 -1.21 3.23 -6.21
N PRO A 116 -1.64 2.89 -4.98
CA PRO A 116 -0.74 2.83 -3.85
C PRO A 116 0.23 1.63 -3.95
N PHE A 117 1.31 1.68 -3.21
CA PHE A 117 2.14 0.51 -2.93
C PHE A 117 1.27 -0.62 -2.36
N GLY A 118 1.54 -1.86 -2.77
CA GLY A 118 0.76 -3.02 -2.30
C GLY A 118 -0.60 -3.21 -2.99
N PHE A 119 -0.99 -2.34 -3.93
CA PHE A 119 -2.24 -2.46 -4.67
C PHE A 119 -2.18 -3.59 -5.71
N GLY A 120 -3.27 -4.28 -5.92
CA GLY A 120 -3.44 -5.26 -7.00
C GLY A 120 -4.81 -5.93 -6.94
N LEU A 121 -5.47 -6.01 -8.08
CA LEU A 121 -6.77 -6.66 -8.24
C LEU A 121 -6.61 -8.13 -8.61
N SER A 122 -7.65 -8.90 -8.38
CA SER A 122 -7.77 -10.32 -8.71
C SER A 122 -9.02 -10.56 -9.55
N TYR A 123 -9.21 -11.78 -10.09
CA TYR A 123 -10.47 -12.20 -10.71
C TYR A 123 -11.46 -12.77 -9.69
N THR A 124 -11.05 -12.85 -8.42
CA THR A 124 -11.88 -13.23 -7.28
C THR A 124 -11.84 -12.14 -6.21
N THR A 125 -12.62 -12.28 -5.16
CA THR A 125 -12.72 -11.35 -4.04
C THR A 125 -12.26 -12.02 -2.76
N PHE A 126 -11.60 -11.26 -1.89
CA PHE A 126 -11.15 -11.74 -0.59
C PHE A 126 -11.72 -10.87 0.52
N GLU A 127 -12.14 -11.51 1.60
CA GLU A 127 -12.58 -10.85 2.82
C GLU A 127 -11.57 -11.15 3.94
N TYR A 128 -11.12 -10.10 4.61
CA TYR A 128 -10.20 -10.16 5.75
C TYR A 128 -11.00 -10.12 7.05
N GLY A 129 -10.82 -11.13 7.89
CA GLY A 129 -11.42 -11.18 9.22
C GLY A 129 -10.70 -10.31 10.24
N SER A 130 -11.09 -10.43 11.49
CA SER A 130 -10.50 -9.67 12.57
C SER A 130 -9.03 -10.05 12.79
N THR A 131 -8.21 -9.06 13.06
CA THR A 131 -6.82 -9.25 13.50
C THR A 131 -6.78 -9.68 14.96
N ARG A 132 -6.01 -10.73 15.24
CA ARG A 132 -5.68 -11.16 16.60
C ARG A 132 -4.20 -10.94 16.84
N ILE A 133 -3.87 -10.44 18.02
CA ILE A 133 -2.50 -10.16 18.45
C ILE A 133 -2.26 -10.92 19.75
N ASP A 134 -1.26 -11.79 19.77
CA ASP A 134 -0.81 -12.53 20.93
C ASP A 134 0.64 -12.15 21.25
N THR A 135 0.94 -11.83 22.50
CA THR A 135 2.30 -11.57 22.96
C THR A 135 3.05 -12.88 23.11
N LEU A 136 4.23 -12.97 22.53
CA LEU A 136 5.12 -14.12 22.63
C LEU A 136 6.10 -13.93 23.80
N PRO A 137 6.61 -15.03 24.39
CA PRO A 137 7.60 -14.96 25.45
C PRO A 137 8.87 -14.20 25.00
N PHE A 138 9.46 -13.45 25.96
CA PHE A 138 10.76 -12.83 25.77
C PHE A 138 11.81 -13.87 25.35
N ARG A 139 12.61 -13.54 24.34
CA ARG A 139 13.78 -14.31 23.91
C ARG A 139 15.02 -13.44 23.97
N GLU A 140 16.08 -13.95 24.58
CA GLU A 140 17.37 -13.26 24.66
C GLU A 140 17.88 -12.93 23.26
N GLY A 141 18.22 -11.66 23.03
CA GLY A 141 18.68 -11.14 21.74
C GLY A 141 17.58 -10.77 20.74
N GLN A 142 16.31 -11.08 21.02
CA GLN A 142 15.17 -10.74 20.16
C GLN A 142 14.10 -9.89 20.85
N GLY A 143 14.16 -9.78 22.19
CA GLY A 143 13.15 -9.05 22.96
C GLY A 143 11.82 -9.80 23.08
N VAL A 144 10.74 -9.06 23.25
CA VAL A 144 9.37 -9.58 23.21
C VAL A 144 8.95 -9.74 21.75
N GLY A 145 8.23 -10.78 21.46
CA GLY A 145 7.65 -10.99 20.14
C GLY A 145 6.13 -10.85 20.15
N TYR A 146 5.58 -10.65 18.96
CA TYR A 146 4.13 -10.59 18.75
C TYR A 146 3.76 -11.53 17.62
N SER A 147 2.76 -12.36 17.85
CA SER A 147 2.12 -13.18 16.82
C SER A 147 0.84 -12.49 16.40
N LEU A 148 0.77 -12.13 15.13
CA LEU A 148 -0.39 -11.47 14.54
C LEU A 148 -1.06 -12.44 13.58
N SER A 149 -2.32 -12.74 13.79
CA SER A 149 -3.08 -13.62 12.89
C SER A 149 -4.34 -12.94 12.36
N CYS A 150 -4.71 -13.35 11.15
CA CYS A 150 -5.92 -12.90 10.47
C CYS A 150 -6.44 -14.03 9.59
N THR A 151 -7.75 -14.22 9.55
CA THR A 151 -8.38 -15.12 8.59
C THR A 151 -8.66 -14.42 7.29
N ILE A 152 -8.45 -15.10 6.16
CA ILE A 152 -8.76 -14.58 4.83
C ILE A 152 -9.66 -15.59 4.12
N THR A 153 -10.82 -15.15 3.71
CA THR A 153 -11.81 -15.95 2.98
C THR A 153 -11.84 -15.53 1.51
N ASN A 154 -11.72 -16.48 0.61
CA ASN A 154 -12.00 -16.26 -0.80
C ASN A 154 -13.50 -16.30 -1.02
N THR A 155 -14.12 -15.12 -1.16
CA THR A 155 -15.58 -14.96 -1.30
C THR A 155 -16.05 -15.02 -2.74
N GLY A 156 -15.11 -15.13 -3.71
CA GLY A 156 -15.44 -15.22 -5.13
C GLY A 156 -15.46 -16.66 -5.65
N SER A 157 -15.48 -16.79 -6.96
CA SER A 157 -15.74 -18.08 -7.64
C SER A 157 -14.50 -18.74 -8.22
N TYR A 158 -13.32 -18.15 -8.05
CA TYR A 158 -12.07 -18.66 -8.63
C TYR A 158 -11.06 -18.98 -7.55
N ASP A 159 -10.44 -20.15 -7.67
CA ASP A 159 -9.26 -20.48 -6.88
C ASP A 159 -8.14 -19.49 -7.17
N ALA A 160 -7.53 -18.92 -6.13
CA ALA A 160 -6.54 -17.87 -6.35
C ALA A 160 -5.51 -17.79 -5.24
N TYR A 161 -4.40 -17.15 -5.56
CA TYR A 161 -3.45 -16.68 -4.57
C TYR A 161 -3.83 -15.27 -4.09
N GLU A 162 -3.76 -15.06 -2.79
CA GLU A 162 -3.75 -13.72 -2.18
C GLU A 162 -2.38 -13.43 -1.58
N THR A 163 -2.05 -12.14 -1.51
CA THR A 163 -0.79 -11.67 -0.91
C THR A 163 -1.10 -10.71 0.24
N PRO A 164 -1.47 -11.23 1.43
CA PRO A 164 -1.65 -10.43 2.61
C PRO A 164 -0.34 -9.74 3.02
N GLN A 165 -0.47 -8.49 3.44
CA GLN A 165 0.62 -7.62 3.83
C GLN A 165 0.37 -7.13 5.25
N LEU A 166 1.40 -7.16 6.08
CA LEU A 166 1.36 -6.64 7.43
C LEU A 166 2.07 -5.29 7.48
N TYR A 167 1.34 -4.28 7.89
CA TYR A 167 1.84 -2.93 8.10
C TYR A 167 1.82 -2.56 9.57
N VAL A 168 2.81 -1.79 9.96
CA VAL A 168 2.96 -1.26 11.31
C VAL A 168 3.01 0.26 11.26
N ARG A 169 2.34 0.89 12.20
CA ARG A 169 2.37 2.34 12.43
C ARG A 169 2.65 2.62 13.89
N GLN A 170 3.60 3.48 14.16
CA GLN A 170 3.77 4.07 15.49
C GLN A 170 2.83 5.28 15.63
N LEU A 171 2.04 5.30 16.70
CA LEU A 171 1.06 6.36 16.95
C LEU A 171 1.68 7.54 17.69
N SER A 172 2.57 7.27 18.64
CA SER A 172 3.28 8.28 19.42
C SER A 172 4.76 7.92 19.58
N GLY A 173 5.62 8.87 19.88
CA GLY A 173 7.05 8.68 20.09
C GLY A 173 7.85 9.97 19.99
N ASP A 174 9.11 9.92 20.35
CA ASP A 174 10.02 11.08 20.38
C ASP A 174 10.44 11.56 18.99
N LEU A 175 10.34 10.68 17.99
CA LEU A 175 10.69 10.98 16.61
C LEU A 175 9.46 10.80 15.69
N VAL A 176 9.43 11.61 14.63
CA VAL A 176 8.44 11.44 13.56
C VAL A 176 8.78 10.17 12.79
N ARG A 177 7.85 9.22 12.82
CA ARG A 177 7.97 7.94 12.14
C ARG A 177 7.10 7.89 10.89
N PRO A 178 7.40 6.97 9.95
CA PRO A 178 6.54 6.74 8.79
C PRO A 178 5.09 6.45 9.18
N LEU A 179 4.16 6.90 8.34
CA LEU A 179 2.72 6.65 8.53
C LEU A 179 2.37 5.16 8.45
N CYS A 180 3.17 4.37 7.73
CA CYS A 180 3.08 2.92 7.71
C CYS A 180 4.39 2.31 7.22
N GLU A 181 4.74 1.15 7.73
CA GLU A 181 5.91 0.37 7.32
C GLU A 181 5.50 -1.07 7.07
N LEU A 182 5.81 -1.60 5.88
CA LEU A 182 5.60 -3.01 5.58
C LEU A 182 6.59 -3.86 6.40
N LYS A 183 6.09 -4.72 7.27
CA LYS A 183 6.92 -5.62 8.10
C LYS A 183 6.85 -7.08 7.67
N GLY A 184 5.82 -7.45 6.91
CA GLY A 184 5.71 -8.81 6.39
C GLY A 184 4.74 -8.94 5.25
N PHE A 185 4.94 -9.96 4.43
CA PHE A 185 3.98 -10.39 3.42
C PHE A 185 4.12 -11.88 3.17
N GLN A 186 3.05 -12.52 2.76
CA GLN A 186 3.02 -13.92 2.39
C GLN A 186 2.17 -14.08 1.13
N LYS A 187 2.47 -15.08 0.31
CA LYS A 187 1.62 -15.45 -0.81
C LYS A 187 0.99 -16.80 -0.53
N ILE A 188 -0.32 -16.81 -0.35
CA ILE A 188 -1.08 -18.00 0.05
C ILE A 188 -2.13 -18.36 -0.99
N PHE A 189 -2.34 -19.66 -1.17
CA PHE A 189 -3.38 -20.17 -2.05
C PHE A 189 -4.67 -20.41 -1.25
N ILE A 190 -5.78 -19.85 -1.74
CA ILE A 190 -7.11 -19.96 -1.12
C ILE A 190 -8.12 -20.39 -2.18
N PRO A 191 -8.59 -21.67 -2.15
CA PRO A 191 -9.68 -22.11 -3.01
C PRO A 191 -10.94 -21.27 -2.85
N ALA A 192 -11.77 -21.23 -3.90
CA ALA A 192 -13.05 -20.54 -3.87
C ALA A 192 -13.94 -21.04 -2.71
N GLY A 193 -14.47 -20.11 -1.92
CA GLY A 193 -15.31 -20.40 -0.75
C GLY A 193 -14.55 -20.86 0.50
N GLU A 194 -13.21 -21.03 0.44
CA GLU A 194 -12.43 -21.45 1.59
C GLU A 194 -11.82 -20.28 2.36
N THR A 195 -11.51 -20.56 3.63
CA THR A 195 -10.82 -19.63 4.55
C THR A 195 -9.46 -20.19 4.92
N ARG A 196 -8.46 -19.31 5.02
CA ARG A 196 -7.12 -19.62 5.53
C ARG A 196 -6.74 -18.63 6.63
N GLU A 197 -6.05 -19.11 7.63
CA GLU A 197 -5.40 -18.28 8.62
C GLU A 197 -3.99 -17.91 8.15
N VAL A 198 -3.63 -16.64 8.33
CA VAL A 198 -2.30 -16.11 8.08
C VAL A 198 -1.71 -15.64 9.38
N ILE A 199 -0.47 -15.99 9.64
CA ILE A 199 0.25 -15.64 10.87
C ILE A 199 1.54 -14.94 10.50
N PHE A 200 1.80 -13.78 11.12
CA PHE A 200 3.07 -13.08 11.08
C PHE A 200 3.64 -13.00 12.50
N THR A 201 4.95 -13.12 12.59
CA THR A 201 5.67 -12.86 13.83
C THR A 201 6.50 -11.60 13.68
N ILE A 202 6.37 -10.68 14.63
CA ILE A 202 7.15 -9.46 14.73
C ILE A 202 7.88 -9.48 16.07
N THR A 203 9.09 -9.00 16.08
CA THR A 203 9.91 -8.84 17.28
C THR A 203 10.09 -7.37 17.61
N ASP A 204 10.56 -7.08 18.82
CA ASP A 204 10.98 -5.72 19.19
C ASP A 204 12.00 -5.18 18.21
N ASP A 205 12.87 -6.02 17.64
CA ASP A 205 13.83 -5.61 16.62
C ASP A 205 13.18 -5.06 15.36
N ASP A 206 12.03 -5.59 14.94
CA ASP A 206 11.27 -5.09 13.79
C ASP A 206 10.60 -3.75 14.07
N LEU A 207 10.30 -3.48 15.33
CA LEU A 207 9.65 -2.25 15.78
C LEU A 207 10.63 -1.16 16.18
N GLY A 208 11.86 -1.52 16.58
CA GLY A 208 12.87 -0.61 17.06
C GLY A 208 13.34 0.44 16.02
N TYR A 209 13.80 1.57 16.52
CA TYR A 209 14.45 2.62 15.73
C TYR A 209 15.66 3.19 16.47
N TRP A 210 16.55 3.83 15.71
CA TRP A 210 17.73 4.49 16.27
C TRP A 210 17.38 5.90 16.72
N HIS A 211 17.77 6.22 17.92
CA HIS A 211 17.63 7.54 18.52
C HIS A 211 19.01 8.03 18.99
N GLU A 212 19.34 9.26 18.66
CA GLU A 212 20.55 9.92 19.15
C GLU A 212 20.19 10.65 20.45
N SER A 213 20.83 10.25 21.55
CA SER A 213 20.64 10.90 22.83
C SER A 213 21.41 12.23 22.90
N HIS A 214 21.09 13.09 23.87
CA HIS A 214 21.72 14.40 24.07
C HIS A 214 23.26 14.36 24.24
N ASP A 215 23.83 13.23 24.58
CA ASP A 215 25.25 12.96 24.74
C ASP A 215 25.92 12.44 23.45
N GLY A 216 25.18 12.41 22.33
CA GLY A 216 25.67 11.98 21.01
C GLY A 216 25.82 10.47 20.86
N LEU A 217 25.30 9.68 21.81
CA LEU A 217 25.28 8.23 21.72
C LEU A 217 24.01 7.79 21.01
N SER A 218 24.18 7.06 19.92
CA SER A 218 23.04 6.42 19.25
C SER A 218 22.63 5.16 20.01
N SER A 219 21.37 5.09 20.42
CA SER A 219 20.80 3.91 21.04
C SER A 219 19.54 3.47 20.31
N ARG A 220 19.26 2.16 20.36
CA ARG A 220 18.03 1.60 19.82
C ARG A 220 16.91 1.76 20.84
N VAL A 221 15.82 2.40 20.43
CA VAL A 221 14.64 2.63 21.27
C VAL A 221 13.58 1.63 20.89
N TRP A 222 12.93 1.05 21.89
CA TRP A 222 11.86 0.05 21.77
C TRP A 222 10.52 0.69 22.11
N PHE A 223 9.45 0.26 21.46
CA PHE A 223 8.10 0.79 21.71
C PHE A 223 7.39 0.04 22.84
N ALA A 224 6.51 0.76 23.54
CA ALA A 224 5.40 0.11 24.20
C ALA A 224 4.34 -0.33 23.15
N THR A 225 3.75 -1.50 23.32
CA THR A 225 2.72 -2.06 22.42
C THR A 225 1.50 -1.17 22.25
N ASP A 226 1.16 -0.40 23.28
CA ASP A 226 0.00 0.49 23.29
C ASP A 226 0.16 1.68 22.32
N ASP A 227 1.40 1.97 21.88
CA ASP A 227 1.73 3.03 20.94
C ASP A 227 1.85 2.56 19.48
N VAL A 228 1.52 1.30 19.20
CA VAL A 228 1.68 0.70 17.87
C VAL A 228 0.33 0.22 17.34
N ASP A 229 -0.02 0.66 16.15
CA ASP A 229 -1.17 0.16 15.39
C ASP A 229 -0.68 -0.88 14.37
N PHE A 230 -1.23 -2.09 14.46
CA PHE A 230 -0.95 -3.19 13.55
C PHE A 230 -2.13 -3.37 12.60
N ARG A 231 -1.86 -3.37 11.31
CA ARG A 231 -2.91 -3.56 10.30
C ARG A 231 -2.54 -4.60 9.26
N PHE A 232 -3.44 -5.55 9.09
CA PHE A 232 -3.51 -6.35 7.89
C PHE A 232 -4.34 -5.57 6.86
N ALA A 233 -3.74 -5.17 5.76
CA ALA A 233 -4.53 -4.50 4.74
C ALA A 233 -3.87 -4.56 3.37
N ILE A 234 -4.72 -4.65 2.36
CA ILE A 234 -4.53 -3.85 1.17
C ILE A 234 -4.94 -2.45 1.60
N LEU A 235 -3.98 -1.58 1.93
CA LEU A 235 -4.33 -0.23 2.31
C LEU A 235 -4.92 0.49 1.09
N PRO A 236 -6.23 0.81 1.08
CA PRO A 236 -6.62 1.96 0.31
C PRO A 236 -5.86 3.15 0.91
N TYR A 237 -5.29 3.97 0.07
CA TYR A 237 -4.67 5.24 0.45
C TYR A 237 -5.78 6.21 0.90
N SER A 238 -6.48 5.86 1.98
CA SER A 238 -7.45 6.75 2.60
C SER A 238 -6.74 7.52 3.70
N GLN A 239 -6.91 8.81 3.70
CA GLN A 239 -6.38 9.72 4.72
C GLN A 239 -7.01 9.51 6.11
N SER A 240 -7.90 8.56 6.26
CA SER A 240 -8.49 8.17 7.53
C SER A 240 -7.60 7.16 8.26
N LEU A 241 -6.43 7.61 8.64
CA LEU A 241 -5.61 7.04 9.72
C LEU A 241 -5.52 8.04 10.85
#